data_acb8c94eb1cd11a4bf041364d783388a
#
_entry.id   acb8c94eb1cd11a4bf041364d783388a
#
_cell.length_a   1.000
_cell.length_b   1.000
_cell.length_c   1.000
_cell.angle_alpha   90.00
_cell.angle_beta   90.00
_cell.angle_gamma   90.00
#
_symmetry.space_group_name_H-M   'P 1'
#
loop_
_entity.id
_entity.type
_entity.pdbx_description
1 polymer ?
#
loop_
_entity_poly.entity_id
_entity_poly.type
_entity_poly.pdbx_seq_one_letter_code
_entity_poly.pdbx_strand_id
1 'polypeptide(L)'
;MDTILSVEKLNVYYKNKESLSARFRQRAEKNVQHVLKDVSFVMKKGEILGLVGESGCGKTSLAKAILGMQKQYDGEISLDCPNPQMVFQDPYSSLNPSKKIGWILEEPLRMKKGEGRLSKEARVAKVDQMLERVGLDAKLKDHYPTELSGGQRQRVAIAAALLCDTDFLIADEPVSALDVTIQAQIIRLLLKLHRELGISILFISHDLRVVYQMCDRVLIMKSGEILEQGKVEEVYQHPAAEYTRLLLDAANL
;
A
#
# COMPACT_ATOMS: atom_id res chain seq x y z
N MET A 1 -18.88 11.83 9.30
CA MET A 1 -17.60 11.07 9.37
C MET A 1 -16.76 11.54 8.20
N ASP A 2 -15.56 11.98 8.46
CA ASP A 2 -14.73 12.59 7.41
C ASP A 2 -14.20 11.52 6.45
N THR A 3 -14.33 11.78 5.14
CA THR A 3 -13.78 10.93 4.08
C THR A 3 -12.31 11.28 3.90
N ILE A 4 -11.42 10.26 3.81
CA ILE A 4 -10.03 10.47 3.45
C ILE A 4 -9.79 10.23 1.97
N LEU A 5 -10.50 9.27 1.37
CA LEU A 5 -10.37 8.91 -0.05
C LEU A 5 -11.74 8.67 -0.66
N SER A 6 -12.02 9.31 -1.80
CA SER A 6 -13.14 9.00 -2.71
C SER A 6 -12.58 8.67 -4.08
N VAL A 7 -13.03 7.58 -4.66
CA VAL A 7 -12.73 7.16 -6.03
C VAL A 7 -14.06 6.98 -6.76
N GLU A 8 -14.24 7.68 -7.89
CA GLU A 8 -15.48 7.67 -8.65
C GLU A 8 -15.22 7.33 -10.12
N LYS A 9 -15.82 6.25 -10.58
CA LYS A 9 -15.78 5.75 -11.97
C LYS A 9 -14.37 5.74 -12.56
N LEU A 10 -13.40 5.28 -11.77
CA LEU A 10 -12.01 5.26 -12.17
C LEU A 10 -11.78 4.21 -13.25
N ASN A 11 -11.23 4.65 -14.37
CA ASN A 11 -10.84 3.82 -15.50
C ASN A 11 -9.35 4.04 -15.81
N VAL A 12 -8.55 2.98 -15.82
CA VAL A 12 -7.11 3.05 -16.09
C VAL A 12 -6.76 2.23 -17.32
N TYR A 13 -6.00 2.85 -18.21
CA TYR A 13 -5.57 2.24 -19.47
C TYR A 13 -4.05 2.22 -19.58
N TYR A 14 -3.49 1.07 -19.95
CA TYR A 14 -2.08 0.95 -20.30
C TYR A 14 -1.91 0.79 -21.81
N LYS A 15 -1.04 1.62 -22.39
CA LYS A 15 -0.62 1.46 -23.79
C LYS A 15 0.53 0.47 -23.81
N ASN A 16 0.36 -0.67 -24.48
CA ASN A 16 1.49 -1.55 -24.74
C ASN A 16 2.51 -0.80 -25.59
N LYS A 17 3.77 -0.73 -25.13
CA LYS A 17 4.86 -0.23 -25.95
C LYS A 17 5.02 -1.18 -27.14
N GLU A 18 4.76 -0.67 -28.34
CA GLU A 18 5.02 -1.43 -29.59
C GLU A 18 6.48 -1.88 -29.59
N SER A 19 6.71 -3.17 -29.83
CA SER A 19 8.04 -3.65 -30.16
C SER A 19 8.47 -3.00 -31.48
N LEU A 20 9.76 -2.65 -31.60
CA LEU A 20 10.31 -2.04 -32.83
C LEU A 20 9.99 -2.82 -34.12
N SER A 21 9.73 -4.13 -34.03
CA SER A 21 9.31 -4.99 -35.10
C SER A 21 7.85 -4.79 -35.58
N ALA A 22 6.96 -4.25 -34.73
CA ALA A 22 5.55 -4.00 -35.09
C ALA A 22 5.35 -2.72 -35.91
N ARG A 23 6.32 -1.77 -35.88
CA ARG A 23 6.28 -0.53 -36.66
C ARG A 23 6.27 -0.74 -38.18
N PHE A 24 6.69 -1.93 -38.67
CA PHE A 24 6.72 -2.27 -40.07
C PHE A 24 5.45 -2.96 -40.57
N ARG A 25 4.48 -3.30 -39.73
CA ARG A 25 3.21 -3.87 -40.15
C ARG A 25 2.10 -2.82 -39.98
N GLN A 26 1.56 -2.36 -41.09
CA GLN A 26 0.55 -1.32 -41.27
C GLN A 26 -0.85 -1.59 -40.62
N ARG A 27 -0.94 -2.39 -39.55
CA ARG A 27 -2.16 -2.62 -38.78
C ARG A 27 -1.79 -2.81 -37.31
N ALA A 28 -1.31 -1.74 -36.67
CA ALA A 28 -1.26 -1.71 -35.22
C ALA A 28 -2.63 -1.20 -34.72
N GLU A 29 -3.56 -2.09 -34.43
CA GLU A 29 -4.61 -1.80 -33.44
C GLU A 29 -3.88 -1.34 -32.18
N LYS A 30 -4.21 -0.15 -31.69
CA LYS A 30 -3.69 0.36 -30.40
C LYS A 30 -4.10 -0.65 -29.34
N ASN A 31 -3.22 -1.59 -29.00
CA ASN A 31 -3.43 -2.52 -27.90
C ASN A 31 -3.41 -1.72 -26.58
N VAL A 32 -4.54 -1.12 -26.24
CA VAL A 32 -4.79 -0.46 -24.98
C VAL A 32 -5.41 -1.48 -24.07
N GLN A 33 -4.71 -1.83 -23.00
CA GLN A 33 -5.25 -2.72 -21.97
C GLN A 33 -6.05 -1.89 -20.98
N HIS A 34 -7.36 -2.13 -20.86
CA HIS A 34 -8.23 -1.53 -19.84
C HIS A 34 -8.07 -2.32 -18.54
N VAL A 35 -7.34 -1.77 -17.59
CA VAL A 35 -6.92 -2.45 -16.35
C VAL A 35 -7.86 -2.18 -15.19
N LEU A 36 -8.38 -0.95 -15.04
CA LEU A 36 -9.42 -0.62 -14.08
C LEU A 36 -10.67 -0.16 -14.83
N LYS A 37 -11.84 -0.63 -14.41
CA LYS A 37 -13.12 -0.44 -15.09
C LYS A 37 -14.16 0.06 -14.10
N ASP A 38 -14.54 1.32 -14.20
CA ASP A 38 -15.57 2.02 -13.41
C ASP A 38 -15.45 1.78 -11.89
N VAL A 39 -14.21 1.74 -11.38
CA VAL A 39 -13.93 1.49 -9.96
C VAL A 39 -14.42 2.68 -9.13
N SER A 40 -15.32 2.40 -8.17
CA SER A 40 -15.89 3.42 -7.28
C SER A 40 -15.98 2.93 -5.85
N PHE A 41 -15.43 3.69 -4.90
CA PHE A 41 -15.52 3.43 -3.46
C PHE A 41 -15.13 4.66 -2.65
N VAL A 42 -15.46 4.63 -1.37
CA VAL A 42 -15.11 5.68 -0.39
C VAL A 42 -14.45 5.04 0.81
N MET A 43 -13.43 5.69 1.36
CA MET A 43 -12.73 5.31 2.58
C MET A 43 -12.80 6.44 3.62
N LYS A 44 -13.06 6.10 4.87
CA LYS A 44 -13.17 7.04 5.99
C LYS A 44 -11.81 7.30 6.61
N LYS A 45 -11.66 8.46 7.27
CA LYS A 45 -10.48 8.73 8.11
C LYS A 45 -10.39 7.73 9.26
N GLY A 46 -9.19 7.22 9.51
CA GLY A 46 -8.95 6.24 10.56
C GLY A 46 -9.58 4.86 10.28
N GLU A 47 -9.86 4.52 9.02
CA GLU A 47 -10.35 3.21 8.59
C GLU A 47 -9.19 2.34 8.09
N ILE A 48 -9.27 1.02 8.31
CA ILE A 48 -8.46 0.04 7.61
C ILE A 48 -9.34 -0.62 6.56
N LEU A 49 -9.14 -0.28 5.29
CA LEU A 49 -9.88 -0.81 4.15
C LEU A 49 -9.06 -1.89 3.44
N GLY A 50 -9.57 -3.12 3.39
CA GLY A 50 -8.96 -4.22 2.66
C GLY A 50 -9.27 -4.14 1.16
N LEU A 51 -8.29 -4.44 0.31
CA LEU A 51 -8.46 -4.64 -1.13
C LEU A 51 -7.94 -6.03 -1.50
N VAL A 52 -8.86 -6.90 -1.88
CA VAL A 52 -8.60 -8.33 -2.15
C VAL A 52 -8.94 -8.68 -3.59
N GLY A 53 -8.18 -9.60 -4.16
CA GLY A 53 -8.38 -10.15 -5.49
C GLY A 53 -7.15 -10.89 -6.00
N GLU A 54 -7.31 -11.66 -7.07
CA GLU A 54 -6.23 -12.42 -7.68
C GLU A 54 -5.06 -11.55 -8.15
N SER A 55 -3.90 -12.18 -8.37
CA SER A 55 -2.74 -11.49 -8.96
C SER A 55 -3.09 -10.96 -10.35
N GLY A 56 -2.71 -9.71 -10.63
CA GLY A 56 -2.98 -9.06 -11.92
C GLY A 56 -4.40 -8.49 -12.10
N CYS A 57 -5.29 -8.55 -11.10
CA CYS A 57 -6.65 -7.99 -11.22
C CYS A 57 -6.70 -6.45 -11.19
N GLY A 58 -5.58 -5.74 -10.92
CA GLY A 58 -5.50 -4.28 -10.97
C GLY A 58 -5.20 -3.58 -9.63
N LYS A 59 -5.02 -4.29 -8.49
CA LYS A 59 -4.80 -3.71 -7.15
C LYS A 59 -3.66 -2.69 -7.10
N THR A 60 -2.48 -3.07 -7.59
CA THR A 60 -1.32 -2.17 -7.64
C THR A 60 -1.53 -1.00 -8.61
N SER A 61 -2.31 -1.19 -9.69
CA SER A 61 -2.66 -0.10 -10.61
C SER A 61 -3.58 0.92 -9.94
N LEU A 62 -4.53 0.46 -9.12
CA LEU A 62 -5.37 1.32 -8.29
C LEU A 62 -4.53 2.10 -7.28
N ALA A 63 -3.63 1.43 -6.55
CA ALA A 63 -2.71 2.08 -5.61
C ALA A 63 -1.88 3.18 -6.29
N LYS A 64 -1.32 2.90 -7.47
CA LYS A 64 -0.54 3.88 -8.25
C LYS A 64 -1.38 5.06 -8.74
N ALA A 65 -2.64 4.84 -9.12
CA ALA A 65 -3.55 5.91 -9.51
C ALA A 65 -3.88 6.82 -8.31
N ILE A 66 -4.19 6.26 -7.15
CA ILE A 66 -4.47 7.01 -5.91
C ILE A 66 -3.27 7.89 -5.52
N LEU A 67 -2.05 7.38 -5.66
CA LEU A 67 -0.80 8.13 -5.36
C LEU A 67 -0.39 9.13 -6.47
N GLY A 68 -1.18 9.26 -7.54
CA GLY A 68 -0.84 10.13 -8.67
C GLY A 68 0.37 9.66 -9.50
N MET A 69 0.84 8.42 -9.30
CA MET A 69 1.91 7.80 -10.08
C MET A 69 1.43 7.38 -11.47
N GLN A 70 0.14 7.05 -11.61
CA GLN A 70 -0.54 6.82 -12.88
C GLN A 70 -1.31 8.07 -13.26
N LYS A 71 -0.90 8.73 -14.37
CA LYS A 71 -1.48 10.01 -14.81
C LYS A 71 -2.55 9.86 -15.89
N GLN A 72 -2.64 8.70 -16.54
CA GLN A 72 -3.60 8.45 -17.62
C GLN A 72 -4.73 7.59 -17.06
N TYR A 73 -5.79 8.24 -16.63
CA TYR A 73 -7.03 7.62 -16.19
C TYR A 73 -8.22 8.55 -16.46
N ASP A 74 -9.41 7.97 -16.56
CA ASP A 74 -10.69 8.68 -16.54
C ASP A 74 -11.36 8.46 -15.19
N GLY A 75 -12.27 9.34 -14.78
CA GLY A 75 -12.91 9.33 -13.46
C GLY A 75 -12.27 10.32 -12.50
N GLU A 76 -12.66 10.25 -11.23
CA GLU A 76 -12.23 11.20 -10.20
C GLU A 76 -11.60 10.48 -9.00
N ILE A 77 -10.52 11.06 -8.47
CA ILE A 77 -9.87 10.64 -7.22
C ILE A 77 -9.73 11.87 -6.34
N SER A 78 -10.37 11.85 -5.18
CA SER A 78 -10.22 12.86 -4.15
C SER A 78 -9.55 12.24 -2.93
N LEU A 79 -8.38 12.75 -2.55
CA LEU A 79 -7.59 12.27 -1.41
C LEU A 79 -7.26 13.43 -0.47
N ASP A 80 -7.81 13.40 0.74
CA ASP A 80 -7.57 14.38 1.79
C ASP A 80 -6.34 13.99 2.65
N CYS A 81 -5.20 13.88 1.97
CA CYS A 81 -3.90 13.63 2.60
C CYS A 81 -2.80 14.29 1.76
N PRO A 82 -2.04 15.25 2.31
CA PRO A 82 -1.00 15.95 1.57
C PRO A 82 0.22 15.08 1.23
N ASN A 83 0.48 14.06 2.02
CA ASN A 83 1.68 13.22 1.92
C ASN A 83 1.33 11.72 1.94
N PRO A 84 0.50 11.20 1.01
CA PRO A 84 0.16 9.78 1.00
C PRO A 84 1.41 8.93 0.78
N GLN A 85 1.53 7.83 1.50
CA GLN A 85 2.69 6.95 1.44
C GLN A 85 2.30 5.53 1.06
N MET A 86 3.28 4.78 0.55
CA MET A 86 3.10 3.38 0.18
C MET A 86 4.25 2.53 0.71
N VAL A 87 3.90 1.41 1.30
CA VAL A 87 4.82 0.31 1.59
C VAL A 87 4.62 -0.75 0.52
N PHE A 88 5.68 -1.03 -0.24
CA PHE A 88 5.65 -1.95 -1.38
C PHE A 88 5.80 -3.40 -0.93
N GLN A 89 5.37 -4.32 -1.79
CA GLN A 89 5.44 -5.77 -1.61
C GLN A 89 6.88 -6.28 -1.38
N ASP A 90 7.85 -5.70 -2.10
CA ASP A 90 9.26 -6.08 -1.97
C ASP A 90 10.05 -4.98 -1.24
N PRO A 91 10.40 -5.21 0.04
CA PRO A 91 11.21 -4.26 0.80
C PRO A 91 12.67 -4.17 0.32
N TYR A 92 13.16 -5.16 -0.47
CA TYR A 92 14.51 -5.11 -1.04
C TYR A 92 14.63 -4.03 -2.12
N SER A 93 13.62 -3.92 -2.98
CA SER A 93 13.62 -2.93 -4.06
C SER A 93 13.24 -1.53 -3.58
N SER A 94 12.60 -1.40 -2.43
CA SER A 94 12.13 -0.11 -1.89
C SER A 94 13.21 0.67 -1.13
N LEU A 95 14.22 0.00 -0.59
CA LEU A 95 15.30 0.63 0.16
C LEU A 95 16.58 0.74 -0.69
N ASN A 96 17.21 1.92 -0.72
CA ASN A 96 18.46 2.11 -1.45
C ASN A 96 19.59 1.29 -0.80
N PRO A 97 20.11 0.23 -1.46
CA PRO A 97 21.09 -0.68 -0.85
C PRO A 97 22.46 -0.03 -0.59
N SER A 98 22.74 1.11 -1.25
CA SER A 98 24.00 1.85 -1.09
C SER A 98 23.99 2.86 0.06
N LYS A 99 22.87 2.98 0.79
CA LYS A 99 22.71 3.93 1.91
C LYS A 99 22.48 3.20 3.21
N LYS A 100 23.05 3.74 4.30
CA LYS A 100 22.76 3.25 5.66
C LYS A 100 21.31 3.54 6.05
N ILE A 101 20.76 2.73 6.93
CA ILE A 101 19.39 2.85 7.42
C ILE A 101 19.11 4.23 8.01
N GLY A 102 20.04 4.78 8.83
CA GLY A 102 19.90 6.13 9.36
C GLY A 102 19.75 7.19 8.27
N TRP A 103 20.51 7.06 7.17
CA TRP A 103 20.40 7.98 6.04
C TRP A 103 19.05 7.90 5.34
N ILE A 104 18.56 6.66 5.12
CA ILE A 104 17.24 6.39 4.48
C ILE A 104 16.12 6.99 5.33
N LEU A 105 16.15 6.74 6.64
CA LEU A 105 15.12 7.24 7.55
C LEU A 105 15.16 8.77 7.75
N GLU A 106 16.35 9.40 7.65
CA GLU A 106 16.45 10.86 7.69
C GLU A 106 16.01 11.55 6.39
N GLU A 107 15.99 10.84 5.25
CA GLU A 107 15.73 11.43 3.94
C GLU A 107 14.40 12.20 3.88
N PRO A 108 13.23 11.65 4.31
CA PRO A 108 11.97 12.38 4.35
C PRO A 108 12.05 13.65 5.20
N LEU A 109 12.75 13.58 6.33
CA LEU A 109 12.90 14.70 7.25
C LEU A 109 13.79 15.82 6.71
N ARG A 110 14.79 15.47 5.87
CA ARG A 110 15.66 16.46 5.19
C ARG A 110 14.93 17.22 4.07
N MET A 111 13.93 16.60 3.46
CA MET A 111 13.17 17.22 2.38
C MET A 111 12.15 18.26 2.87
N LYS A 112 11.83 18.30 4.17
CA LYS A 112 10.95 19.31 4.75
C LYS A 112 11.58 20.70 4.64
N LYS A 113 10.80 21.66 4.12
CA LYS A 113 11.21 23.06 3.86
C LYS A 113 10.44 24.02 4.77
N GLY A 114 10.91 25.27 4.83
CA GLY A 114 10.24 26.35 5.58
C GLY A 114 10.20 26.07 7.08
N GLU A 115 9.07 26.34 7.70
CA GLU A 115 8.85 26.16 9.16
C GLU A 115 8.94 24.69 9.60
N GLY A 116 8.73 23.73 8.68
CA GLY A 116 8.89 22.30 8.96
C GLY A 116 10.35 21.80 8.96
N ARG A 117 11.34 22.67 8.68
CA ARG A 117 12.76 22.28 8.63
C ARG A 117 13.28 21.94 10.02
N LEU A 118 13.78 20.72 10.19
CA LEU A 118 14.32 20.23 11.44
C LEU A 118 15.85 20.41 11.50
N SER A 119 16.39 20.68 12.69
CA SER A 119 17.83 20.60 12.95
C SER A 119 18.33 19.15 12.76
N LYS A 120 19.64 18.96 12.66
CA LYS A 120 20.22 17.61 12.53
C LYS A 120 19.88 16.76 13.76
N GLU A 121 20.02 17.33 14.94
CA GLU A 121 19.74 16.67 16.22
C GLU A 121 18.28 16.25 16.32
N ALA A 122 17.35 17.14 15.92
CA ALA A 122 15.91 16.84 15.91
C ALA A 122 15.57 15.72 14.92
N ARG A 123 16.23 15.66 13.74
CA ARG A 123 16.03 14.55 12.79
C ARG A 123 16.50 13.22 13.38
N VAL A 124 17.71 13.21 13.97
CA VAL A 124 18.25 11.99 14.60
C VAL A 124 17.33 11.51 15.70
N ALA A 125 16.85 12.40 16.58
CA ALA A 125 15.91 12.03 17.65
C ALA A 125 14.59 11.44 17.11
N LYS A 126 14.02 12.02 16.02
CA LYS A 126 12.82 11.46 15.37
C LYS A 126 13.07 10.08 14.76
N VAL A 127 14.23 9.87 14.16
CA VAL A 127 14.62 8.55 13.62
C VAL A 127 14.74 7.53 14.75
N ASP A 128 15.39 7.88 15.86
CA ASP A 128 15.54 6.99 17.00
C ASP A 128 14.18 6.60 17.59
N GLN A 129 13.32 7.58 17.80
CA GLN A 129 11.95 7.35 18.27
C GLN A 129 11.14 6.46 17.32
N MET A 130 11.29 6.65 16.01
CA MET A 130 10.58 5.84 15.02
C MET A 130 11.12 4.40 14.99
N LEU A 131 12.43 4.19 15.10
CA LEU A 131 13.02 2.85 15.20
C LEU A 131 12.50 2.10 16.42
N GLU A 132 12.46 2.73 17.58
CA GLU A 132 11.87 2.17 18.80
C GLU A 132 10.39 1.81 18.58
N ARG A 133 9.62 2.72 17.95
CA ARG A 133 8.18 2.53 17.68
C ARG A 133 7.90 1.32 16.80
N VAL A 134 8.76 1.07 15.79
CA VAL A 134 8.67 -0.12 14.93
C VAL A 134 9.37 -1.35 15.53
N GLY A 135 9.92 -1.25 16.74
CA GLY A 135 10.57 -2.36 17.45
C GLY A 135 11.92 -2.75 16.88
N LEU A 136 12.72 -1.77 16.45
CA LEU A 136 14.08 -1.94 15.95
C LEU A 136 15.08 -1.25 16.89
N ASP A 137 16.26 -1.87 17.09
CA ASP A 137 17.36 -1.26 17.83
C ASP A 137 17.93 -0.06 17.06
N ALA A 138 18.17 1.04 17.76
CA ALA A 138 18.76 2.26 17.19
C ALA A 138 20.14 2.03 16.56
N LYS A 139 20.89 1.00 16.99
CA LYS A 139 22.17 0.61 16.39
C LYS A 139 22.05 0.23 14.91
N LEU A 140 20.87 -0.20 14.46
CA LEU A 140 20.63 -0.54 13.06
C LEU A 140 20.77 0.65 12.11
N LYS A 141 20.81 1.89 12.61
CA LYS A 141 21.09 3.07 11.78
C LYS A 141 22.38 2.98 10.99
N ASP A 142 23.38 2.31 11.55
CA ASP A 142 24.70 2.20 10.95
C ASP A 142 24.84 1.05 9.96
N HIS A 143 23.83 0.19 9.86
CA HIS A 143 23.78 -0.95 8.94
C HIS A 143 23.24 -0.55 7.56
N TYR A 144 23.53 -1.36 6.56
CA TYR A 144 22.97 -1.29 5.22
C TYR A 144 21.74 -2.20 5.12
N PRO A 145 20.79 -1.93 4.20
CA PRO A 145 19.62 -2.80 3.99
C PRO A 145 19.96 -4.26 3.75
N THR A 146 21.09 -4.55 3.11
CA THR A 146 21.56 -5.92 2.82
C THR A 146 21.93 -6.72 4.07
N GLU A 147 22.24 -6.05 5.18
CA GLU A 147 22.63 -6.67 6.45
C GLU A 147 21.40 -7.02 7.33
N LEU A 148 20.20 -6.56 6.95
CA LEU A 148 18.97 -6.75 7.70
C LEU A 148 18.21 -8.01 7.24
N SER A 149 17.46 -8.64 8.17
CA SER A 149 16.48 -9.66 7.81
C SER A 149 15.29 -9.06 7.02
N GLY A 150 14.50 -9.91 6.35
CA GLY A 150 13.31 -9.48 5.62
C GLY A 150 12.33 -8.68 6.49
N GLY A 151 12.03 -9.19 7.69
CA GLY A 151 11.15 -8.50 8.64
C GLY A 151 11.72 -7.18 9.16
N GLN A 152 13.04 -7.08 9.37
CA GLN A 152 13.69 -5.82 9.75
C GLN A 152 13.61 -4.79 8.61
N ARG A 153 13.85 -5.20 7.35
CA ARG A 153 13.68 -4.32 6.17
C ARG A 153 12.26 -3.82 6.04
N GLN A 154 11.27 -4.68 6.25
CA GLN A 154 9.87 -4.30 6.20
C GLN A 154 9.53 -3.26 7.27
N ARG A 155 10.03 -3.43 8.51
CA ARG A 155 9.89 -2.44 9.58
C ARG A 155 10.57 -1.10 9.25
N VAL A 156 11.73 -1.13 8.60
CA VAL A 156 12.41 0.08 8.11
C VAL A 156 11.59 0.77 7.02
N ALA A 157 11.01 0.03 6.07
CA ALA A 157 10.15 0.59 5.01
C ALA A 157 8.91 1.27 5.60
N ILE A 158 8.25 0.62 6.59
CA ILE A 158 7.13 1.22 7.33
C ILE A 158 7.59 2.49 8.07
N ALA A 159 8.72 2.44 8.77
CA ALA A 159 9.28 3.60 9.48
C ALA A 159 9.55 4.78 8.54
N ALA A 160 10.15 4.52 7.37
CA ALA A 160 10.43 5.55 6.36
C ALA A 160 9.16 6.23 5.85
N ALA A 161 8.10 5.44 5.58
CA ALA A 161 6.81 5.96 5.17
C ALA A 161 6.17 6.86 6.25
N LEU A 162 6.21 6.44 7.52
CA LEU A 162 5.62 7.19 8.62
C LEU A 162 6.39 8.46 8.99
N LEU A 163 7.70 8.54 8.72
CA LEU A 163 8.51 9.75 8.91
C LEU A 163 8.14 10.88 7.92
N CYS A 164 7.32 10.59 6.91
CA CYS A 164 6.72 11.60 6.03
C CYS A 164 5.54 12.37 6.66
N ASP A 165 5.16 12.09 7.91
CA ASP A 165 3.97 12.63 8.59
C ASP A 165 2.70 12.40 7.75
N THR A 166 2.43 11.14 7.40
CA THR A 166 1.27 10.74 6.60
C THR A 166 0.08 10.36 7.46
N ASP A 167 -1.12 10.73 7.01
CA ASP A 167 -2.41 10.28 7.57
C ASP A 167 -3.02 9.12 6.76
N PHE A 168 -2.39 8.78 5.61
CA PHE A 168 -2.86 7.74 4.71
C PHE A 168 -1.71 6.87 4.19
N LEU A 169 -1.80 5.57 4.47
CA LEU A 169 -0.81 4.57 4.07
C LEU A 169 -1.45 3.52 3.16
N ILE A 170 -0.84 3.26 2.01
CA ILE A 170 -1.13 2.08 1.21
C ILE A 170 -0.11 1.00 1.57
N ALA A 171 -0.59 -0.15 2.03
CA ALA A 171 0.23 -1.33 2.30
C ALA A 171 -0.03 -2.38 1.21
N ASP A 172 0.82 -2.42 0.17
CA ASP A 172 0.66 -3.34 -0.96
C ASP A 172 1.39 -4.66 -0.69
N GLU A 173 0.64 -5.68 -0.32
CA GLU A 173 1.12 -7.01 0.05
C GLU A 173 2.30 -6.99 1.05
N PRO A 174 2.21 -6.26 2.16
CA PRO A 174 3.35 -5.92 3.01
C PRO A 174 3.95 -7.14 3.75
N VAL A 175 3.35 -8.31 3.64
CA VAL A 175 3.74 -9.54 4.34
C VAL A 175 3.93 -10.74 3.43
N SER A 176 3.64 -10.65 2.13
CA SER A 176 3.61 -11.80 1.20
C SER A 176 4.96 -12.53 1.03
N ALA A 177 6.08 -11.82 1.20
CA ALA A 177 7.43 -12.37 1.06
C ALA A 177 8.07 -12.82 2.40
N LEU A 178 7.28 -12.86 3.48
CA LEU A 178 7.78 -13.15 4.83
C LEU A 178 7.23 -14.49 5.34
N ASP A 179 7.96 -15.13 6.27
CA ASP A 179 7.44 -16.30 6.97
C ASP A 179 6.26 -15.94 7.89
N VAL A 180 5.42 -16.96 8.21
CA VAL A 180 4.16 -16.78 8.95
C VAL A 180 4.35 -16.07 10.30
N THR A 181 5.46 -16.36 11.00
CA THR A 181 5.74 -15.74 12.30
C THR A 181 6.03 -14.27 12.16
N ILE A 182 6.83 -13.89 11.18
CA ILE A 182 7.16 -12.49 10.88
C ILE A 182 5.95 -11.76 10.31
N GLN A 183 5.13 -12.40 9.46
CA GLN A 183 3.86 -11.84 8.99
C GLN A 183 2.99 -11.37 10.15
N ALA A 184 2.76 -12.26 11.15
CA ALA A 184 1.96 -11.92 12.33
C ALA A 184 2.54 -10.72 13.11
N GLN A 185 3.86 -10.60 13.18
CA GLN A 185 4.52 -9.47 13.83
C GLN A 185 4.31 -8.15 13.09
N ILE A 186 4.41 -8.17 11.74
CA ILE A 186 4.20 -6.97 10.92
C ILE A 186 2.72 -6.53 10.96
N ILE A 187 1.78 -7.46 10.93
CA ILE A 187 0.35 -7.17 11.07
C ILE A 187 0.06 -6.49 12.42
N ARG A 188 0.57 -7.06 13.52
CA ARG A 188 0.42 -6.45 14.86
C ARG A 188 1.06 -5.07 14.93
N LEU A 189 2.20 -4.87 14.28
CA LEU A 189 2.86 -3.58 14.20
C LEU A 189 1.99 -2.54 13.47
N LEU A 190 1.44 -2.88 12.29
CA LEU A 190 0.56 -2.00 11.53
C LEU A 190 -0.70 -1.62 12.33
N LEU A 191 -1.33 -2.59 13.00
CA LEU A 191 -2.48 -2.35 13.88
C LEU A 191 -2.13 -1.44 15.07
N LYS A 192 -0.94 -1.63 15.68
CA LYS A 192 -0.44 -0.75 16.75
C LYS A 192 -0.26 0.67 16.24
N LEU A 193 0.44 0.84 15.10
CA LEU A 193 0.73 2.14 14.50
C LEU A 193 -0.55 2.86 14.06
N HIS A 194 -1.51 2.13 13.46
CA HIS A 194 -2.83 2.66 13.14
C HIS A 194 -3.53 3.26 14.36
N ARG A 195 -3.58 2.52 15.49
CA ARG A 195 -4.23 2.99 16.74
C ARG A 195 -3.49 4.17 17.39
N GLU A 196 -2.15 4.14 17.39
CA GLU A 196 -1.33 5.19 18.05
C GLU A 196 -1.29 6.48 17.24
N LEU A 197 -1.31 6.41 15.91
CA LEU A 197 -1.12 7.56 15.03
C LEU A 197 -2.43 8.01 14.38
N GLY A 198 -3.50 7.23 14.44
CA GLY A 198 -4.78 7.53 13.80
C GLY A 198 -4.74 7.47 12.27
N ILE A 199 -3.73 6.81 11.67
CA ILE A 199 -3.57 6.74 10.21
C ILE A 199 -4.62 5.83 9.57
N SER A 200 -5.08 6.19 8.38
CA SER A 200 -5.93 5.35 7.56
C SER A 200 -5.05 4.40 6.72
N ILE A 201 -5.46 3.14 6.55
CA ILE A 201 -4.65 2.14 5.83
C ILE A 201 -5.48 1.49 4.72
N LEU A 202 -5.07 1.65 3.46
CA LEU A 202 -5.54 0.80 2.36
C LEU A 202 -4.64 -0.44 2.32
N PHE A 203 -5.16 -1.57 2.82
CA PHE A 203 -4.43 -2.81 2.97
C PHE A 203 -4.71 -3.74 1.79
N ILE A 204 -3.73 -3.94 0.92
CA ILE A 204 -3.84 -4.81 -0.26
C ILE A 204 -3.25 -6.16 0.09
N SER A 205 -4.03 -7.22 -0.07
CA SER A 205 -3.59 -8.60 0.17
C SER A 205 -4.36 -9.59 -0.70
N HIS A 206 -3.76 -10.75 -0.93
CA HIS A 206 -4.45 -11.93 -1.46
C HIS A 206 -4.83 -12.91 -0.33
N ASP A 207 -4.35 -12.70 0.91
CA ASP A 207 -4.69 -13.54 2.06
C ASP A 207 -5.93 -13.00 2.78
N LEU A 208 -7.05 -13.67 2.57
CA LEU A 208 -8.34 -13.34 3.16
C LEU A 208 -8.36 -13.44 4.69
N ARG A 209 -7.55 -14.33 5.29
CA ARG A 209 -7.47 -14.48 6.75
C ARG A 209 -6.84 -13.26 7.40
N VAL A 210 -5.80 -12.71 6.77
CA VAL A 210 -5.16 -11.48 7.23
C VAL A 210 -6.12 -10.30 7.12
N VAL A 211 -6.85 -10.20 6.01
CA VAL A 211 -7.84 -9.13 5.79
C VAL A 211 -8.96 -9.21 6.84
N TYR A 212 -9.47 -10.41 7.14
CA TYR A 212 -10.47 -10.61 8.18
C TYR A 212 -10.02 -10.12 9.56
N GLN A 213 -8.76 -10.35 9.91
CA GLN A 213 -8.20 -9.96 11.22
C GLN A 213 -7.86 -8.47 11.33
N MET A 214 -7.65 -7.79 10.21
CA MET A 214 -7.03 -6.47 10.21
C MET A 214 -8.00 -5.36 9.76
N CYS A 215 -8.92 -5.66 8.83
CA CYS A 215 -9.67 -4.63 8.13
C CYS A 215 -11.08 -4.44 8.69
N ASP A 216 -11.57 -3.19 8.68
CA ASP A 216 -12.96 -2.85 9.03
C ASP A 216 -13.92 -3.18 7.89
N ARG A 217 -13.51 -2.86 6.66
CA ARG A 217 -14.25 -3.12 5.42
C ARG A 217 -13.33 -3.74 4.38
N VAL A 218 -13.93 -4.38 3.39
CA VAL A 218 -13.23 -5.02 2.28
C VAL A 218 -13.85 -4.66 0.93
N LEU A 219 -12.98 -4.53 -0.07
CA LEU A 219 -13.29 -4.45 -1.49
C LEU A 219 -12.81 -5.73 -2.15
N ILE A 220 -13.70 -6.46 -2.82
CA ILE A 220 -13.37 -7.65 -3.59
C ILE A 220 -13.24 -7.27 -5.05
N MET A 221 -12.04 -7.42 -5.60
CA MET A 221 -11.69 -6.98 -6.95
C MET A 221 -11.42 -8.16 -7.87
N LYS A 222 -12.01 -8.14 -9.07
CA LYS A 222 -11.77 -9.12 -10.14
C LYS A 222 -11.69 -8.40 -11.49
N SER A 223 -10.68 -8.73 -12.30
CA SER A 223 -10.54 -8.25 -13.69
C SER A 223 -10.72 -6.74 -13.88
N GLY A 224 -10.28 -5.94 -12.89
CA GLY A 224 -10.34 -4.48 -12.92
C GLY A 224 -11.61 -3.86 -12.34
N GLU A 225 -12.55 -4.66 -11.83
CA GLU A 225 -13.84 -4.22 -11.30
C GLU A 225 -13.96 -4.56 -9.80
N ILE A 226 -14.66 -3.74 -9.02
CA ILE A 226 -15.08 -4.09 -7.65
C ILE A 226 -16.38 -4.84 -7.76
N LEU A 227 -16.36 -6.13 -7.43
CA LEU A 227 -17.55 -7.00 -7.49
C LEU A 227 -18.40 -6.93 -6.22
N GLU A 228 -17.74 -6.70 -5.08
CA GLU A 228 -18.40 -6.63 -3.79
C GLU A 228 -17.64 -5.73 -2.83
N GLN A 229 -18.35 -5.03 -1.96
CA GLN A 229 -17.77 -4.21 -0.91
C GLN A 229 -18.69 -4.13 0.31
N GLY A 230 -18.12 -4.12 1.50
CA GLY A 230 -18.89 -4.04 2.74
C GLY A 230 -18.00 -4.19 3.97
N LYS A 231 -18.63 -4.30 5.15
CA LYS A 231 -17.91 -4.69 6.35
C LYS A 231 -17.36 -6.10 6.19
N VAL A 232 -16.16 -6.33 6.70
CA VAL A 232 -15.48 -7.63 6.57
C VAL A 232 -16.39 -8.76 7.07
N GLU A 233 -16.98 -8.61 8.25
CA GLU A 233 -17.85 -9.64 8.83
C GLU A 233 -19.07 -9.97 7.93
N GLU A 234 -19.72 -8.95 7.35
CA GLU A 234 -20.89 -9.11 6.48
C GLU A 234 -20.54 -9.83 5.18
N VAL A 235 -19.45 -9.38 4.50
CA VAL A 235 -18.99 -9.94 3.23
C VAL A 235 -18.51 -11.39 3.40
N TYR A 236 -17.88 -11.73 4.55
CA TYR A 236 -17.37 -13.07 4.79
C TYR A 236 -18.47 -14.05 5.21
N GLN A 237 -19.46 -13.61 6.01
CA GLN A 237 -20.57 -14.47 6.45
C GLN A 237 -21.67 -14.63 5.39
N HIS A 238 -21.91 -13.59 4.60
CA HIS A 238 -22.99 -13.52 3.64
C HIS A 238 -22.51 -12.96 2.29
N PRO A 239 -21.56 -13.63 1.60
CA PRO A 239 -21.02 -13.15 0.33
C PRO A 239 -22.11 -13.11 -0.74
N ALA A 240 -22.33 -11.92 -1.32
CA ALA A 240 -23.31 -11.72 -2.37
C ALA A 240 -22.80 -12.21 -3.74
N ALA A 241 -21.54 -11.94 -4.06
CA ALA A 241 -20.95 -12.33 -5.32
C ALA A 241 -20.47 -13.80 -5.30
N GLU A 242 -20.73 -14.54 -6.36
CA GLU A 242 -20.25 -15.92 -6.53
C GLU A 242 -18.71 -16.01 -6.43
N TYR A 243 -18.03 -15.03 -6.99
CA TYR A 243 -16.56 -14.96 -6.91
C TYR A 243 -16.05 -14.83 -5.47
N THR A 244 -16.74 -14.05 -4.63
CA THR A 244 -16.40 -13.91 -3.21
C THR A 244 -16.53 -15.25 -2.48
N ARG A 245 -17.61 -16.01 -2.75
CA ARG A 245 -17.80 -17.36 -2.20
C ARG A 245 -16.67 -18.29 -2.59
N LEU A 246 -16.32 -18.33 -3.88
CA LEU A 246 -15.20 -19.16 -4.37
C LEU A 246 -13.87 -18.80 -3.70
N LEU A 247 -13.58 -17.50 -3.48
CA LEU A 247 -12.39 -17.07 -2.78
C LEU A 247 -12.37 -17.52 -1.31
N LEU A 248 -13.49 -17.38 -0.61
CA LEU A 248 -13.63 -17.79 0.79
C LEU A 248 -13.52 -19.30 0.95
N ASP A 249 -14.21 -20.08 0.09
CA ASP A 249 -14.13 -21.54 0.08
C ASP A 249 -12.68 -22.03 -0.16
N ALA A 250 -11.96 -21.41 -1.10
CA ALA A 250 -10.57 -21.72 -1.37
C ALA A 250 -9.64 -21.39 -0.19
N ALA A 251 -9.98 -20.40 0.62
CA ALA A 251 -9.25 -20.04 1.83
C ALA A 251 -9.63 -20.87 3.08
N ASN A 252 -10.64 -21.75 2.98
CA ASN A 252 -11.29 -22.46 4.09
C ASN A 252 -11.79 -21.50 5.19
N LEU A 253 -12.56 -20.50 4.78
CA LEU A 253 -13.21 -19.48 5.61
C LEU A 253 -14.73 -19.54 5.48
#